data_1921dc5d3000cfeb4de16827b8d92bb5
#
_entry.id   1921dc5d3000cfeb4de16827b8d92bb5
#
_cell.length_a   1.000
_cell.length_b   1.000
_cell.length_c   1.000
_cell.angle_alpha   90.00
_cell.angle_beta   90.00
_cell.angle_gamma   90.00
#
_symmetry.space_group_name_H-M   'P 1'
#
loop_
_entity.id
_entity.type
_entity.pdbx_description
1 polymer ?
#
loop_
_entity_poly.entity_id
_entity_poly.type
_entity_poly.pdbx_seq_one_letter_code
_entity_poly.pdbx_strand_id
1 'polypeptide(L)'
;MIRNILMALVAALMAGPPPAIGDDREFLFRYANAQNASDPRSLSMVFFKQELEQRTGGRIRVENYFGGILGTEREMADAVAIGALQGTRGGMFEDASIKFNIVLLPYLVENWDQAICLARSPWMMRIAAEGRARGFHIPAVGISQGFRAHGSKKRPIRTVEDFDGLKIRVPGSQEVFHRMENALGANPQGIAQAETYSALRTGVVDGTTAPPSDLWDRRQYEVLQWITIDTHATGPDPLMVNLAWYQRLPADLRRIFDAVARETMAYSDELYSTSEGEIIERLGQDVEIIRPTPAVRDLMRERTKPVYDFFVDRGDYTRDDIDAAIMAAQACGGN
;
A
#
# COMPACT_ATOMS: atom_id res chain seq x y z
N MET A 1 75.28 27.82 -29.22
CA MET A 1 74.55 26.58 -29.06
C MET A 1 73.87 26.52 -27.68
N ILE A 2 73.11 27.51 -27.21
CA ILE A 2 72.38 27.48 -25.94
C ILE A 2 71.14 28.40 -26.11
N ARG A 3 70.14 27.98 -26.94
CA ARG A 3 68.88 28.80 -27.04
C ARG A 3 67.67 28.04 -27.52
N ASN A 4 67.70 26.68 -27.54
CA ASN A 4 66.57 25.84 -28.00
C ASN A 4 66.13 24.76 -27.02
N ILE A 5 66.35 24.89 -25.70
CA ILE A 5 65.90 23.88 -24.68
C ILE A 5 64.88 24.42 -23.75
N LEU A 6 64.34 25.65 -23.93
CA LEU A 6 63.33 26.21 -22.96
C LEU A 6 61.90 26.30 -23.48
N MET A 7 61.59 25.61 -24.58
CA MET A 7 60.22 25.67 -25.15
C MET A 7 59.37 24.35 -25.12
N ALA A 8 59.88 23.32 -24.46
CA ALA A 8 59.24 22.00 -24.42
C ALA A 8 58.58 21.64 -23.08
N LEU A 9 58.49 22.54 -22.09
CA LEU A 9 58.01 22.21 -20.73
C LEU A 9 56.73 22.93 -20.29
N VAL A 10 55.96 23.60 -21.17
CA VAL A 10 54.72 24.33 -20.80
C VAL A 10 53.45 23.73 -21.42
N ALA A 11 53.54 22.67 -22.23
CA ALA A 11 52.37 22.06 -22.88
C ALA A 11 51.69 20.88 -22.13
N ALA A 12 52.12 20.55 -20.89
CA ALA A 12 51.66 19.35 -20.18
C ALA A 12 50.71 19.62 -18.99
N LEU A 13 50.17 20.85 -18.81
CA LEU A 13 49.36 21.19 -17.61
C LEU A 13 47.92 21.66 -17.90
N MET A 14 47.35 21.34 -19.06
CA MET A 14 45.94 21.63 -19.39
C MET A 14 45.15 20.40 -19.79
N ALA A 15 45.54 19.21 -19.35
CA ALA A 15 44.64 18.06 -19.40
C ALA A 15 43.79 18.10 -18.12
N GLY A 16 42.64 18.77 -18.18
CA GLY A 16 41.57 18.61 -17.16
C GLY A 16 41.24 17.12 -17.01
N PRO A 17 40.76 16.68 -15.85
CA PRO A 17 40.37 15.29 -15.68
C PRO A 17 39.42 14.91 -16.82
N PRO A 18 39.56 13.71 -17.41
CA PRO A 18 38.61 13.26 -18.44
C PRO A 18 37.23 13.35 -17.88
N PRO A 19 36.20 13.75 -18.67
CA PRO A 19 34.82 13.72 -18.21
C PRO A 19 34.56 12.31 -17.69
N ALA A 20 34.05 12.22 -16.48
CA ALA A 20 33.61 10.94 -15.92
C ALA A 20 32.68 10.31 -16.96
N ILE A 21 33.11 9.19 -17.55
CA ILE A 21 32.26 8.41 -18.46
C ILE A 21 31.09 8.00 -17.59
N GLY A 22 29.94 8.65 -17.81
CA GLY A 22 28.70 8.27 -17.14
C GLY A 22 28.47 6.79 -17.41
N ASP A 23 28.16 6.04 -16.41
CA ASP A 23 27.75 4.63 -16.55
C ASP A 23 26.44 4.60 -17.34
N ASP A 24 26.53 4.46 -18.67
CA ASP A 24 25.39 4.48 -19.62
C ASP A 24 24.54 3.21 -19.54
N ARG A 25 24.76 2.37 -18.52
CA ARG A 25 23.94 1.16 -18.33
C ARG A 25 22.48 1.53 -18.09
N GLU A 26 21.60 0.94 -18.88
CA GLU A 26 20.16 1.01 -18.71
C GLU A 26 19.70 -0.04 -17.67
N PHE A 27 18.85 0.37 -16.73
CA PHE A 27 18.26 -0.49 -15.74
C PHE A 27 16.76 -0.61 -16.03
N LEU A 28 16.26 -1.83 -16.24
CA LEU A 28 14.84 -2.08 -16.40
C LEU A 28 14.19 -2.29 -15.03
N PHE A 29 13.08 -1.56 -14.78
CA PHE A 29 12.24 -1.69 -13.62
C PHE A 29 10.84 -2.14 -14.04
N ARG A 30 10.57 -3.45 -13.97
CA ARG A 30 9.24 -4.00 -14.16
C ARG A 30 8.46 -3.85 -12.87
N TYR A 31 7.32 -3.15 -12.95
CA TYR A 31 6.52 -2.72 -11.83
C TYR A 31 5.07 -3.19 -12.00
N ALA A 32 4.56 -3.99 -11.06
CA ALA A 32 3.27 -4.64 -11.17
C ALA A 32 2.37 -4.38 -9.95
N ASN A 33 1.05 -4.41 -10.17
CA ASN A 33 0.03 -4.44 -9.13
C ASN A 33 -1.23 -5.19 -9.59
N ALA A 34 -2.11 -5.51 -8.64
CA ALA A 34 -3.37 -6.21 -8.92
C ALA A 34 -4.54 -5.28 -9.27
N GLN A 35 -4.36 -3.96 -9.23
CA GLN A 35 -5.42 -2.97 -9.47
C GLN A 35 -5.56 -2.67 -10.96
N ASN A 36 -6.79 -2.28 -11.38
CA ASN A 36 -7.07 -1.85 -12.74
C ASN A 36 -6.28 -0.60 -13.11
N ALA A 37 -6.11 -0.34 -14.41
CA ALA A 37 -5.34 0.81 -14.89
C ALA A 37 -5.90 2.18 -14.46
N SER A 38 -7.21 2.27 -14.19
CA SER A 38 -7.89 3.48 -13.72
C SER A 38 -7.78 3.75 -12.23
N ASP A 39 -7.35 2.75 -11.44
CA ASP A 39 -7.21 2.89 -9.99
C ASP A 39 -6.10 3.91 -9.63
N PRO A 40 -6.28 4.73 -8.59
CA PRO A 40 -5.28 5.71 -8.14
C PRO A 40 -3.88 5.13 -7.93
N ARG A 41 -3.76 3.88 -7.42
CA ARG A 41 -2.46 3.19 -7.31
C ARG A 41 -1.81 3.04 -8.68
N SER A 42 -2.54 2.59 -9.67
CA SER A 42 -2.05 2.40 -11.05
C SER A 42 -1.70 3.74 -11.71
N LEU A 43 -2.51 4.79 -11.50
CA LEU A 43 -2.22 6.14 -11.97
C LEU A 43 -0.93 6.68 -11.34
N SER A 44 -0.71 6.45 -10.04
CA SER A 44 0.53 6.83 -9.38
C SER A 44 1.76 6.06 -9.89
N MET A 45 1.59 4.81 -10.37
CA MET A 45 2.66 4.07 -11.03
C MET A 45 3.01 4.66 -12.41
N VAL A 46 2.03 5.23 -13.12
CA VAL A 46 2.29 5.99 -14.36
C VAL A 46 3.09 7.25 -14.05
N PHE A 47 2.72 7.99 -13.00
CA PHE A 47 3.51 9.12 -12.50
C PHE A 47 4.94 8.69 -12.13
N PHE A 48 5.12 7.60 -11.38
CA PHE A 48 6.43 7.05 -11.03
C PHE A 48 7.29 6.80 -12.28
N LYS A 49 6.71 6.17 -13.30
CA LYS A 49 7.39 5.91 -14.57
C LYS A 49 7.87 7.21 -15.22
N GLN A 50 6.99 8.18 -15.36
CA GLN A 50 7.29 9.46 -16.04
C GLN A 50 8.41 10.22 -15.32
N GLU A 51 8.29 10.38 -14.01
CA GLU A 51 9.25 11.10 -13.19
C GLU A 51 10.62 10.39 -13.14
N LEU A 52 10.60 9.06 -12.97
CA LEU A 52 11.84 8.31 -12.87
C LEU A 52 12.61 8.28 -14.20
N GLU A 53 11.94 8.01 -15.31
CA GLU A 53 12.56 8.03 -16.64
C GLU A 53 13.10 9.43 -16.97
N GLN A 54 12.33 10.49 -16.70
CA GLN A 54 12.76 11.87 -16.95
C GLN A 54 13.97 12.25 -16.11
N ARG A 55 13.92 12.04 -14.78
CA ARG A 55 14.99 12.48 -13.85
C ARG A 55 16.27 11.64 -13.98
N THR A 56 16.18 10.44 -14.52
CA THR A 56 17.36 9.59 -14.76
C THR A 56 17.90 9.72 -16.18
N GLY A 57 17.27 10.55 -17.05
CA GLY A 57 17.63 10.66 -18.45
C GLY A 57 17.47 9.33 -19.20
N GLY A 58 16.50 8.50 -18.81
CA GLY A 58 16.25 7.18 -19.40
C GLY A 58 17.17 6.06 -18.87
N ARG A 59 18.09 6.34 -17.96
CA ARG A 59 18.98 5.30 -17.38
C ARG A 59 18.23 4.26 -16.55
N ILE A 60 17.05 4.60 -16.00
CA ILE A 60 16.07 3.63 -15.48
C ILE A 60 14.85 3.71 -16.37
N ARG A 61 14.49 2.59 -17.01
CA ARG A 61 13.27 2.43 -17.78
C ARG A 61 12.26 1.65 -16.98
N VAL A 62 10.98 2.09 -16.98
CA VAL A 62 9.90 1.48 -16.22
C VAL A 62 8.87 0.83 -17.15
N GLU A 63 8.50 -0.40 -16.84
CA GLU A 63 7.40 -1.11 -17.48
C GLU A 63 6.34 -1.41 -16.42
N ASN A 64 5.14 -0.81 -16.57
CA ASN A 64 4.02 -1.00 -15.67
C ASN A 64 3.11 -2.14 -16.12
N TYR A 65 2.66 -2.97 -15.15
CA TYR A 65 1.75 -4.07 -15.35
C TYR A 65 0.60 -3.97 -14.35
N PHE A 66 -0.63 -3.82 -14.85
CA PHE A 66 -1.84 -3.60 -14.06
C PHE A 66 -2.78 -4.80 -14.10
N GLY A 67 -3.78 -4.82 -13.20
CA GLY A 67 -4.86 -5.80 -13.23
C GLY A 67 -4.45 -7.23 -12.88
N GLY A 68 -3.29 -7.41 -12.24
CA GLY A 68 -2.82 -8.75 -11.87
C GLY A 68 -2.40 -9.64 -13.04
N ILE A 69 -2.05 -9.05 -14.21
CA ILE A 69 -1.66 -9.84 -15.40
C ILE A 69 -0.36 -10.62 -15.22
N LEU A 70 0.46 -10.28 -14.21
CA LEU A 70 1.66 -11.02 -13.82
C LEU A 70 1.42 -11.98 -12.63
N GLY A 71 0.17 -12.22 -12.26
CA GLY A 71 -0.22 -13.11 -11.17
C GLY A 71 -0.96 -12.40 -10.04
N THR A 72 -1.24 -13.17 -8.99
CA THR A 72 -1.82 -12.69 -7.74
C THR A 72 -0.84 -11.81 -6.97
N GLU A 73 -1.30 -11.06 -5.96
CA GLU A 73 -0.43 -10.25 -5.09
C GLU A 73 0.68 -11.11 -4.46
N ARG A 74 0.37 -12.36 -4.04
CA ARG A 74 1.35 -13.32 -3.52
C ARG A 74 2.42 -13.65 -4.57
N GLU A 75 2.01 -14.06 -5.76
CA GLU A 75 2.94 -14.43 -6.82
C GLU A 75 3.83 -13.26 -7.26
N MET A 76 3.29 -12.03 -7.28
CA MET A 76 4.08 -10.83 -7.58
C MET A 76 5.09 -10.52 -6.45
N ALA A 77 4.72 -10.66 -5.17
CA ALA A 77 5.65 -10.46 -4.06
C ALA A 77 6.78 -11.50 -4.08
N ASP A 78 6.45 -12.78 -4.31
CA ASP A 78 7.43 -13.87 -4.45
C ASP A 78 8.38 -13.60 -5.64
N ALA A 79 7.84 -13.13 -6.78
CA ALA A 79 8.64 -12.78 -7.95
C ALA A 79 9.59 -11.60 -7.67
N VAL A 80 9.19 -10.63 -6.84
CA VAL A 80 10.07 -9.54 -6.40
C VAL A 80 11.15 -10.09 -5.46
N ALA A 81 10.82 -10.95 -4.51
CA ALA A 81 11.79 -11.50 -3.57
C ALA A 81 12.95 -12.21 -4.30
N ILE A 82 12.65 -12.99 -5.35
CA ILE A 82 13.67 -13.71 -6.14
C ILE A 82 14.26 -12.90 -7.31
N GLY A 83 13.78 -11.67 -7.57
CA GLY A 83 14.29 -10.78 -8.63
C GLY A 83 13.73 -11.05 -10.02
N ALA A 84 12.73 -11.90 -10.18
CA ALA A 84 12.02 -12.09 -11.44
C ALA A 84 11.17 -10.86 -11.83
N LEU A 85 10.71 -10.10 -10.82
CA LEU A 85 10.08 -8.79 -10.94
C LEU A 85 10.91 -7.78 -10.12
N GLN A 86 10.96 -6.50 -10.53
CA GLN A 86 11.76 -5.50 -9.84
C GLN A 86 10.98 -4.77 -8.75
N GLY A 87 9.66 -4.59 -8.91
CA GLY A 87 8.84 -3.95 -7.91
C GLY A 87 7.37 -4.33 -7.96
N THR A 88 6.72 -4.30 -6.80
CA THR A 88 5.26 -4.49 -6.65
C THR A 88 4.71 -3.61 -5.53
N ARG A 89 3.39 -3.37 -5.57
CA ARG A 89 2.59 -2.78 -4.49
C ARG A 89 1.34 -3.64 -4.28
N GLY A 90 0.92 -3.77 -3.04
CA GLY A 90 -0.28 -4.54 -2.71
C GLY A 90 -0.22 -5.20 -1.35
N GLY A 91 -1.12 -6.17 -1.14
CA GLY A 91 -1.48 -6.71 0.15
C GLY A 91 -0.53 -7.72 0.79
N MET A 92 0.67 -7.96 0.26
CA MET A 92 1.61 -8.96 0.80
C MET A 92 2.79 -8.32 1.56
N PHE A 93 2.56 -7.19 2.21
CA PHE A 93 3.58 -6.42 2.93
C PHE A 93 4.09 -7.13 4.21
N GLU A 94 3.33 -8.05 4.79
CA GLU A 94 3.74 -8.90 5.91
C GLU A 94 4.94 -9.80 5.56
N ASP A 95 5.18 -10.08 4.29
CA ASP A 95 6.37 -10.81 3.85
C ASP A 95 7.64 -9.98 4.06
N ALA A 96 7.55 -8.67 4.03
CA ALA A 96 8.66 -7.78 4.35
C ALA A 96 8.82 -7.60 5.88
N SER A 97 7.73 -7.40 6.61
CA SER A 97 7.69 -7.37 8.07
C SER A 97 6.26 -7.62 8.56
N ILE A 98 6.11 -8.54 9.52
CA ILE A 98 4.81 -8.81 10.16
C ILE A 98 4.24 -7.56 10.87
N LYS A 99 5.09 -6.63 11.27
CA LYS A 99 4.69 -5.39 11.95
C LYS A 99 3.89 -4.42 11.07
N PHE A 100 3.92 -4.59 9.75
CA PHE A 100 3.01 -3.86 8.87
C PHE A 100 1.54 -4.13 9.19
N ASN A 101 1.23 -5.33 9.72
CA ASN A 101 -0.12 -5.70 10.14
C ASN A 101 -0.67 -4.85 11.30
N ILE A 102 0.20 -4.14 12.05
CA ILE A 102 -0.25 -3.18 13.07
C ILE A 102 -1.15 -2.11 12.46
N VAL A 103 -0.86 -1.64 11.22
CA VAL A 103 -1.67 -0.63 10.53
C VAL A 103 -3.08 -1.13 10.20
N LEU A 104 -3.25 -2.45 10.06
CA LEU A 104 -4.54 -3.08 9.78
C LEU A 104 -5.42 -3.24 11.04
N LEU A 105 -4.87 -3.01 12.24
CA LEU A 105 -5.64 -3.18 13.48
C LEU A 105 -6.88 -2.30 13.47
N PRO A 106 -8.04 -2.84 13.87
CA PRO A 106 -9.31 -2.13 13.79
C PRO A 106 -9.28 -0.80 14.53
N TYR A 107 -9.65 0.28 13.85
CA TYR A 107 -9.73 1.64 14.42
C TYR A 107 -8.41 2.17 15.00
N LEU A 108 -7.25 1.68 14.52
CA LEU A 108 -5.92 2.19 14.93
C LEU A 108 -5.75 3.67 14.56
N VAL A 109 -6.23 4.04 13.37
CA VAL A 109 -6.29 5.42 12.86
C VAL A 109 -7.73 5.76 12.46
N GLU A 110 -8.10 7.03 12.52
CA GLU A 110 -9.50 7.45 12.37
C GLU A 110 -9.78 8.27 11.10
N ASN A 111 -8.74 8.83 10.49
CA ASN A 111 -8.84 9.70 9.33
C ASN A 111 -7.59 9.66 8.47
N TRP A 112 -7.67 10.29 7.29
CA TRP A 112 -6.59 10.34 6.32
C TRP A 112 -5.32 11.01 6.86
N ASP A 113 -5.45 12.09 7.64
CA ASP A 113 -4.29 12.81 8.18
C ASP A 113 -3.47 11.90 9.11
N GLN A 114 -4.15 11.17 10.01
CA GLN A 114 -3.50 10.19 10.89
C GLN A 114 -2.87 9.04 10.10
N ALA A 115 -3.57 8.52 9.09
CA ALA A 115 -3.08 7.42 8.27
C ALA A 115 -1.82 7.82 7.48
N ILE A 116 -1.86 8.98 6.82
CA ILE A 116 -0.74 9.55 6.06
C ILE A 116 0.44 9.86 7.00
N CYS A 117 0.18 10.44 8.18
CA CYS A 117 1.19 10.72 9.18
C CYS A 117 1.91 9.43 9.60
N LEU A 118 1.15 8.39 9.93
CA LEU A 118 1.69 7.08 10.29
C LEU A 118 2.55 6.49 9.16
N ALA A 119 2.05 6.50 7.92
CA ALA A 119 2.75 5.95 6.76
C ALA A 119 4.10 6.63 6.48
N ARG A 120 4.20 7.94 6.77
CA ARG A 120 5.43 8.74 6.54
C ARG A 120 6.32 8.87 7.79
N SER A 121 5.91 8.27 8.90
CA SER A 121 6.61 8.40 10.17
C SER A 121 7.97 7.69 10.19
N PRO A 122 8.90 8.14 11.06
CA PRO A 122 10.13 7.40 11.32
C PRO A 122 9.87 5.97 11.85
N TRP A 123 8.75 5.75 12.56
CA TRP A 123 8.33 4.42 13.01
C TRP A 123 8.07 3.50 11.81
N MET A 124 7.27 3.94 10.84
CA MET A 124 6.97 3.18 9.63
C MET A 124 8.25 2.87 8.83
N MET A 125 9.17 3.83 8.71
CA MET A 125 10.41 3.62 7.97
C MET A 125 11.37 2.65 8.65
N ARG A 126 11.32 2.52 10.00
CA ARG A 126 12.04 1.44 10.71
C ARG A 126 11.48 0.07 10.37
N ILE A 127 10.15 -0.09 10.34
CA ILE A 127 9.50 -1.34 9.93
C ILE A 127 9.81 -1.67 8.47
N ALA A 128 9.73 -0.69 7.57
CA ALA A 128 10.10 -0.84 6.17
C ALA A 128 11.55 -1.33 5.98
N ALA A 129 12.47 -0.91 6.85
CA ALA A 129 13.86 -1.35 6.81
C ALA A 129 14.05 -2.83 7.18
N GLU A 130 13.13 -3.43 7.96
CA GLU A 130 13.16 -4.87 8.28
C GLU A 130 13.02 -5.74 7.01
N GLY A 131 12.35 -5.23 5.98
CA GLY A 131 12.19 -5.91 4.69
C GLY A 131 13.52 -6.30 4.02
N ARG A 132 14.63 -5.63 4.37
CA ARG A 132 15.96 -5.98 3.83
C ARG A 132 16.39 -7.40 4.17
N ALA A 133 16.02 -7.89 5.34
CA ALA A 133 16.29 -9.28 5.75
C ALA A 133 15.53 -10.31 4.91
N ARG A 134 14.48 -9.86 4.21
CA ARG A 134 13.62 -10.66 3.34
C ARG A 134 13.87 -10.41 1.83
N GLY A 135 14.90 -9.64 1.49
CA GLY A 135 15.25 -9.33 0.10
C GLY A 135 14.52 -8.14 -0.52
N PHE A 136 13.83 -7.34 0.31
CA PHE A 136 13.10 -6.14 -0.14
C PHE A 136 13.81 -4.85 0.27
N HIS A 137 13.83 -3.87 -0.65
CA HIS A 137 14.05 -2.46 -0.34
C HIS A 137 12.70 -1.75 -0.40
N ILE A 138 12.34 -1.02 0.65
CA ILE A 138 11.08 -0.27 0.73
C ILE A 138 11.43 1.21 0.92
N PRO A 139 11.49 2.00 -0.15
CA PRO A 139 11.89 3.41 -0.09
C PRO A 139 10.80 4.33 0.45
N ALA A 140 9.54 3.91 0.35
CA ALA A 140 8.39 4.68 0.77
C ALA A 140 7.17 3.78 1.03
N VAL A 141 6.28 4.25 1.89
CA VAL A 141 5.00 3.63 2.22
C VAL A 141 3.90 4.68 2.07
N GLY A 142 2.83 4.35 1.38
CA GLY A 142 1.59 5.11 1.28
C GLY A 142 0.45 4.41 2.01
N ILE A 143 -0.77 4.87 1.75
CA ILE A 143 -2.00 4.29 2.27
C ILE A 143 -2.71 3.46 1.19
N SER A 144 -3.09 2.24 1.54
CA SER A 144 -3.74 1.30 0.63
C SER A 144 -5.22 1.64 0.46
N GLN A 145 -5.56 2.36 -0.60
CA GLN A 145 -6.93 2.54 -1.11
C GLN A 145 -7.93 3.21 -0.13
N GLY A 146 -7.45 3.75 0.99
CA GLY A 146 -8.28 4.43 1.97
C GLY A 146 -8.90 3.51 3.04
N PHE A 147 -9.94 4.03 3.67
CA PHE A 147 -10.61 3.32 4.75
C PHE A 147 -11.60 2.29 4.23
N ARG A 148 -11.62 1.14 4.89
CA ARG A 148 -12.52 0.05 4.54
C ARG A 148 -13.94 0.32 5.05
N ALA A 149 -14.92 -0.20 4.29
CA ALA A 149 -16.34 -0.20 4.57
C ALA A 149 -16.89 -1.63 4.48
N HIS A 150 -18.02 -1.89 5.08
CA HIS A 150 -18.73 -3.17 4.95
C HIS A 150 -19.82 -3.08 3.89
N GLY A 151 -19.68 -3.87 2.81
CA GLY A 151 -20.74 -4.09 1.84
C GLY A 151 -21.57 -5.31 2.19
N SER A 152 -22.91 -5.23 2.10
CA SER A 152 -23.81 -6.36 2.35
C SER A 152 -24.89 -6.47 1.28
N LYS A 153 -25.30 -7.71 0.96
CA LYS A 153 -26.44 -8.01 0.08
C LYS A 153 -27.60 -8.66 0.81
N LYS A 154 -27.41 -9.08 2.06
CA LYS A 154 -28.38 -9.89 2.80
C LYS A 154 -29.23 -9.05 3.76
N ARG A 155 -28.61 -8.10 4.47
CA ARG A 155 -29.26 -7.14 5.38
C ARG A 155 -28.38 -5.92 5.59
N PRO A 156 -28.97 -4.76 5.96
CA PRO A 156 -28.19 -3.58 6.32
C PRO A 156 -27.41 -3.84 7.61
N ILE A 157 -26.19 -3.26 7.71
CA ILE A 157 -25.37 -3.28 8.93
C ILE A 157 -25.48 -1.90 9.57
N ARG A 158 -26.38 -1.75 10.55
CA ARG A 158 -26.65 -0.50 11.28
C ARG A 158 -26.17 -0.55 12.72
N THR A 159 -26.10 -1.76 13.29
CA THR A 159 -25.66 -2.05 14.65
C THR A 159 -24.64 -3.19 14.64
N VAL A 160 -24.02 -3.48 15.79
CA VAL A 160 -23.08 -4.60 15.91
C VAL A 160 -23.77 -5.94 15.76
N GLU A 161 -25.02 -6.04 16.21
CA GLU A 161 -25.83 -7.28 16.14
C GLU A 161 -26.18 -7.66 14.70
N ASP A 162 -26.14 -6.72 13.77
CA ASP A 162 -26.40 -6.99 12.35
C ASP A 162 -25.28 -7.82 11.68
N PHE A 163 -24.10 -7.90 12.29
CA PHE A 163 -23.04 -8.79 11.82
C PHE A 163 -23.32 -10.27 12.07
N ASP A 164 -24.17 -10.61 13.03
CA ASP A 164 -24.33 -11.97 13.53
C ASP A 164 -24.61 -12.98 12.40
N GLY A 165 -23.70 -13.93 12.25
CA GLY A 165 -23.76 -15.00 11.25
C GLY A 165 -23.68 -14.57 9.79
N LEU A 166 -23.38 -13.29 9.46
CA LEU A 166 -23.10 -12.88 8.09
C LEU A 166 -21.79 -13.51 7.59
N LYS A 167 -21.81 -14.08 6.41
CA LYS A 167 -20.61 -14.52 5.72
C LYS A 167 -19.97 -13.32 5.05
N ILE A 168 -18.91 -12.79 5.66
CA ILE A 168 -18.18 -11.62 5.13
C ILE A 168 -16.89 -12.05 4.45
N ARG A 169 -16.75 -11.68 3.18
CA ARG A 169 -15.47 -11.85 2.48
C ARG A 169 -14.40 -10.96 3.10
N VAL A 170 -13.25 -11.55 3.39
CA VAL A 170 -12.03 -10.85 3.80
C VAL A 170 -10.87 -11.23 2.86
N PRO A 171 -9.79 -10.41 2.77
CA PRO A 171 -8.55 -10.83 2.09
C PRO A 171 -8.00 -12.11 2.72
N GLY A 172 -7.74 -13.13 1.89
CA GLY A 172 -7.43 -14.46 2.37
C GLY A 172 -6.15 -14.60 3.19
N SER A 173 -5.17 -13.70 2.98
CA SER A 173 -3.88 -13.72 3.66
C SER A 173 -3.84 -12.91 4.97
N GLN A 174 -4.83 -12.06 5.22
CA GLN A 174 -4.78 -11.07 6.31
C GLN A 174 -5.61 -11.51 7.51
N GLU A 175 -4.99 -12.21 8.46
CA GLU A 175 -5.65 -12.74 9.65
C GLU A 175 -6.29 -11.66 10.53
N VAL A 176 -5.80 -10.44 10.50
CA VAL A 176 -6.38 -9.30 11.23
C VAL A 176 -7.87 -9.15 10.90
N PHE A 177 -8.24 -9.19 9.62
CA PHE A 177 -9.63 -9.08 9.20
C PHE A 177 -10.47 -10.29 9.59
N HIS A 178 -9.89 -11.51 9.55
CA HIS A 178 -10.61 -12.69 10.07
C HIS A 178 -10.95 -12.54 11.55
N ARG A 179 -10.01 -12.07 12.36
CA ARG A 179 -10.23 -11.84 13.79
C ARG A 179 -11.22 -10.73 14.06
N MET A 180 -11.15 -9.65 13.29
CA MET A 180 -12.05 -8.52 13.41
C MET A 180 -13.50 -8.93 13.12
N GLU A 181 -13.75 -9.59 12.00
CA GLU A 181 -15.09 -10.03 11.63
C GLU A 181 -15.68 -11.03 12.64
N ASN A 182 -14.87 -11.97 13.13
CA ASN A 182 -15.28 -12.88 14.20
C ASN A 182 -15.63 -12.14 15.49
N ALA A 183 -14.86 -11.12 15.87
CA ALA A 183 -15.13 -10.31 17.07
C ALA A 183 -16.42 -9.48 16.93
N LEU A 184 -16.80 -9.11 15.71
CA LEU A 184 -18.08 -8.44 15.42
C LEU A 184 -19.27 -9.43 15.36
N GLY A 185 -19.04 -10.76 15.32
CA GLY A 185 -20.08 -11.79 15.24
C GLY A 185 -20.31 -12.35 13.84
N ALA A 186 -19.55 -11.87 12.83
CA ALA A 186 -19.63 -12.38 11.46
C ALA A 186 -18.83 -13.69 11.29
N ASN A 187 -19.04 -14.34 10.14
CA ASN A 187 -18.33 -15.53 9.71
C ASN A 187 -17.41 -15.17 8.52
N PRO A 188 -16.12 -14.83 8.76
CA PRO A 188 -15.21 -14.39 7.71
C PRO A 188 -14.86 -15.52 6.73
N GLN A 189 -14.83 -15.18 5.45
CA GLN A 189 -14.45 -16.08 4.37
C GLN A 189 -13.25 -15.49 3.62
N GLY A 190 -12.09 -16.15 3.67
CA GLY A 190 -10.88 -15.76 2.97
C GLY A 190 -11.00 -16.04 1.47
N ILE A 191 -11.22 -15.00 0.66
CA ILE A 191 -11.39 -15.13 -0.80
C ILE A 191 -10.48 -14.10 -1.49
N ALA A 192 -9.79 -14.55 -2.55
CA ALA A 192 -8.94 -13.67 -3.35
C ALA A 192 -9.73 -12.50 -3.96
N GLN A 193 -9.06 -11.35 -4.14
CA GLN A 193 -9.72 -10.14 -4.62
C GLN A 193 -10.44 -10.35 -5.96
N ALA A 194 -9.80 -11.05 -6.90
CA ALA A 194 -10.37 -11.31 -8.23
C ALA A 194 -11.66 -12.16 -8.21
N GLU A 195 -11.85 -12.97 -7.16
CA GLU A 195 -12.99 -13.88 -7.02
C GLU A 195 -14.18 -13.25 -6.26
N THR A 196 -13.97 -12.09 -5.64
CA THR A 196 -14.94 -11.47 -4.71
C THR A 196 -16.29 -11.18 -5.38
N TYR A 197 -16.29 -10.59 -6.59
CA TYR A 197 -17.53 -10.29 -7.32
C TYR A 197 -18.36 -11.57 -7.57
N SER A 198 -17.71 -12.64 -8.02
CA SER A 198 -18.38 -13.92 -8.29
C SER A 198 -18.92 -14.56 -7.00
N ALA A 199 -18.15 -14.51 -5.92
CA ALA A 199 -18.57 -15.05 -4.61
C ALA A 199 -19.79 -14.30 -4.04
N LEU A 200 -19.82 -12.97 -4.16
CA LEU A 200 -20.98 -12.14 -3.81
C LEU A 200 -22.17 -12.49 -4.69
N ARG A 201 -22.00 -12.52 -6.02
CA ARG A 201 -23.08 -12.80 -6.96
C ARG A 201 -23.74 -14.15 -6.72
N THR A 202 -22.95 -15.18 -6.51
CA THR A 202 -23.42 -16.57 -6.31
C THR A 202 -23.90 -16.85 -4.88
N GLY A 203 -23.71 -15.93 -3.91
CA GLY A 203 -24.11 -16.10 -2.52
C GLY A 203 -23.20 -17.01 -1.69
N VAL A 204 -21.97 -17.26 -2.14
CA VAL A 204 -20.94 -17.89 -1.31
C VAL A 204 -20.68 -17.04 -0.07
N VAL A 205 -20.71 -15.71 -0.24
CA VAL A 205 -20.66 -14.74 0.84
C VAL A 205 -21.87 -13.81 0.80
N ASP A 206 -22.25 -13.28 1.97
CA ASP A 206 -23.35 -12.33 2.18
C ASP A 206 -22.88 -10.87 2.04
N GLY A 207 -21.58 -10.63 2.18
CA GLY A 207 -20.98 -9.30 2.15
C GLY A 207 -19.46 -9.35 2.00
N THR A 208 -18.86 -8.17 2.05
CA THR A 208 -17.40 -7.98 1.92
C THR A 208 -16.94 -6.81 2.77
N THR A 209 -15.70 -6.85 3.26
CA THR A 209 -14.99 -5.67 3.73
C THR A 209 -14.03 -5.20 2.63
N ALA A 210 -14.17 -3.96 2.18
CA ALA A 210 -13.34 -3.36 1.13
C ALA A 210 -13.38 -1.82 1.19
N PRO A 211 -12.34 -1.12 0.71
CA PRO A 211 -12.43 0.33 0.51
C PRO A 211 -13.50 0.70 -0.53
N PRO A 212 -14.12 1.89 -0.44
CA PRO A 212 -15.10 2.37 -1.44
C PRO A 212 -14.57 2.34 -2.87
N SER A 213 -13.28 2.65 -3.07
CA SER A 213 -12.63 2.57 -4.39
C SER A 213 -12.68 1.17 -5.01
N ASP A 214 -12.38 0.13 -4.21
CA ASP A 214 -12.49 -1.26 -4.68
C ASP A 214 -13.93 -1.68 -4.97
N LEU A 215 -14.89 -1.25 -4.12
CA LEU A 215 -16.32 -1.53 -4.34
C LEU A 215 -16.80 -0.96 -5.68
N TRP A 216 -16.29 0.23 -6.04
CA TRP A 216 -16.59 0.90 -7.31
C TRP A 216 -15.85 0.26 -8.48
N ASP A 217 -14.53 0.22 -8.47
CA ASP A 217 -13.70 -0.19 -9.61
C ASP A 217 -13.91 -1.63 -10.04
N ARG A 218 -14.27 -2.50 -9.08
CA ARG A 218 -14.56 -3.91 -9.32
C ARG A 218 -16.04 -4.19 -9.42
N ARG A 219 -16.85 -3.13 -9.52
CA ARG A 219 -18.29 -3.19 -9.72
C ARG A 219 -19.01 -4.05 -8.68
N GLN A 220 -18.47 -4.17 -7.48
CA GLN A 220 -19.07 -4.98 -6.41
C GLN A 220 -20.42 -4.42 -5.94
N TYR A 221 -20.63 -3.09 -6.11
CA TYR A 221 -21.90 -2.44 -5.83
C TYR A 221 -23.08 -3.03 -6.64
N GLU A 222 -22.85 -3.59 -7.82
CA GLU A 222 -23.92 -4.22 -8.64
C GLU A 222 -24.56 -5.44 -7.97
N VAL A 223 -23.87 -6.06 -7.02
CA VAL A 223 -24.28 -7.27 -6.30
C VAL A 223 -24.46 -7.04 -4.79
N LEU A 224 -24.32 -5.80 -4.33
CA LEU A 224 -24.58 -5.36 -2.96
C LEU A 224 -25.89 -4.55 -2.90
N GLN A 225 -26.46 -4.39 -1.73
CA GLN A 225 -27.65 -3.54 -1.48
C GLN A 225 -27.33 -2.41 -0.50
N TRP A 226 -26.38 -2.63 0.41
CA TRP A 226 -26.00 -1.71 1.47
C TRP A 226 -24.48 -1.60 1.56
N ILE A 227 -24.00 -0.39 1.81
CA ILE A 227 -22.59 -0.14 2.17
C ILE A 227 -22.58 0.69 3.46
N THR A 228 -21.98 0.13 4.51
CA THR A 228 -21.79 0.79 5.80
C THR A 228 -20.41 1.39 5.87
N ILE A 229 -20.36 2.73 5.90
CA ILE A 229 -19.11 3.52 5.98
C ILE A 229 -18.73 3.66 7.46
N ASP A 230 -18.18 2.63 8.03
CA ASP A 230 -17.75 2.55 9.44
C ASP A 230 -16.26 2.83 9.62
N THR A 231 -15.50 2.90 8.53
CA THR A 231 -14.05 3.27 8.52
C THR A 231 -13.22 2.45 9.52
N HIS A 232 -13.47 1.15 9.55
CA HIS A 232 -12.94 0.24 10.58
C HIS A 232 -11.45 -0.04 10.47
N ALA A 233 -10.84 0.09 9.29
CA ALA A 233 -9.43 -0.15 9.08
C ALA A 233 -8.93 0.53 7.81
N THR A 234 -7.63 0.76 7.74
CA THR A 234 -6.89 1.05 6.52
C THR A 234 -5.66 0.15 6.46
N GLY A 235 -4.86 0.26 5.42
CA GLY A 235 -3.66 -0.56 5.27
C GLY A 235 -2.46 0.23 4.78
N PRO A 236 -1.24 -0.27 5.02
CA PRO A 236 -0.04 0.29 4.41
C PRO A 236 0.03 -0.13 2.93
N ASP A 237 0.67 0.70 2.12
CA ASP A 237 0.96 0.42 0.72
C ASP A 237 2.45 0.64 0.43
N PRO A 238 3.32 -0.28 0.85
CA PRO A 238 4.74 -0.17 0.61
C PRO A 238 5.08 -0.42 -0.87
N LEU A 239 5.99 0.36 -1.44
CA LEU A 239 6.68 -0.01 -2.68
C LEU A 239 7.74 -1.05 -2.33
N MET A 240 7.47 -2.31 -2.62
CA MET A 240 8.38 -3.42 -2.40
C MET A 240 9.27 -3.59 -3.63
N VAL A 241 10.56 -3.38 -3.45
CA VAL A 241 11.58 -3.44 -4.53
C VAL A 241 12.56 -4.56 -4.26
N ASN A 242 12.94 -5.31 -5.29
CA ASN A 242 14.00 -6.32 -5.17
C ASN A 242 15.30 -5.66 -4.68
N LEU A 243 15.78 -6.08 -3.52
CA LEU A 243 16.95 -5.48 -2.86
C LEU A 243 18.22 -5.62 -3.72
N ALA A 244 18.44 -6.78 -4.34
CA ALA A 244 19.62 -7.00 -5.16
C ALA A 244 19.63 -6.13 -6.42
N TRP A 245 18.46 -5.93 -7.05
CA TRP A 245 18.33 -5.00 -8.17
C TRP A 245 18.63 -3.56 -7.73
N TYR A 246 18.03 -3.11 -6.64
CA TYR A 246 18.25 -1.77 -6.10
C TYR A 246 19.73 -1.50 -5.75
N GLN A 247 20.42 -2.50 -5.17
CA GLN A 247 21.83 -2.38 -4.79
C GLN A 247 22.77 -2.22 -6.01
N ARG A 248 22.39 -2.71 -7.19
CA ARG A 248 23.15 -2.54 -8.44
C ARG A 248 23.07 -1.13 -9.02
N LEU A 249 22.08 -0.32 -8.59
CA LEU A 249 21.97 1.06 -9.04
C LEU A 249 23.15 1.88 -8.53
N PRO A 250 23.75 2.76 -9.35
CA PRO A 250 24.66 3.81 -8.90
C PRO A 250 24.02 4.70 -7.81
N ALA A 251 24.84 5.33 -7.00
CA ALA A 251 24.36 6.12 -5.85
C ALA A 251 23.47 7.31 -6.25
N ASP A 252 23.73 7.93 -7.39
CA ASP A 252 22.90 8.99 -7.96
C ASP A 252 21.53 8.49 -8.34
N LEU A 253 21.43 7.33 -9.02
CA LEU A 253 20.17 6.72 -9.39
C LEU A 253 19.37 6.24 -8.17
N ARG A 254 20.01 5.71 -7.14
CA ARG A 254 19.33 5.34 -5.88
C ARG A 254 18.67 6.55 -5.22
N ARG A 255 19.37 7.70 -5.16
CA ARG A 255 18.80 8.93 -4.59
C ARG A 255 17.57 9.42 -5.37
N ILE A 256 17.64 9.39 -6.70
CA ILE A 256 16.51 9.77 -7.56
C ILE A 256 15.35 8.79 -7.36
N PHE A 257 15.63 7.49 -7.38
CA PHE A 257 14.63 6.44 -7.19
C PHE A 257 13.86 6.60 -5.88
N ASP A 258 14.58 6.78 -4.76
CA ASP A 258 13.97 6.93 -3.44
C ASP A 258 13.17 8.25 -3.32
N ALA A 259 13.61 9.32 -3.98
CA ALA A 259 12.87 10.59 -4.02
C ALA A 259 11.56 10.43 -4.80
N VAL A 260 11.63 9.88 -6.01
CA VAL A 260 10.44 9.64 -6.85
C VAL A 260 9.46 8.66 -6.18
N ALA A 261 9.98 7.63 -5.49
CA ALA A 261 9.13 6.71 -4.72
C ALA A 261 8.31 7.43 -3.65
N ARG A 262 8.94 8.34 -2.87
CA ARG A 262 8.21 9.12 -1.85
C ARG A 262 7.16 10.05 -2.46
N GLU A 263 7.49 10.72 -3.55
CA GLU A 263 6.55 11.60 -4.27
C GLU A 263 5.39 10.79 -4.85
N THR A 264 5.66 9.60 -5.37
CA THR A 264 4.64 8.68 -5.88
C THR A 264 3.66 8.25 -4.80
N MET A 265 4.13 7.92 -3.59
CA MET A 265 3.24 7.59 -2.49
C MET A 265 2.40 8.80 -2.06
N ALA A 266 3.00 9.99 -2.01
CA ALA A 266 2.27 11.21 -1.70
C ALA A 266 1.16 11.50 -2.73
N TYR A 267 1.45 11.34 -4.01
CA TYR A 267 0.48 11.50 -5.09
C TYR A 267 -0.63 10.44 -5.05
N SER A 268 -0.28 9.18 -4.73
CA SER A 268 -1.26 8.12 -4.54
C SER A 268 -2.22 8.41 -3.39
N ASP A 269 -1.68 8.84 -2.22
CA ASP A 269 -2.48 9.21 -1.04
C ASP A 269 -3.42 10.38 -1.34
N GLU A 270 -2.95 11.39 -2.09
CA GLU A 270 -3.77 12.52 -2.53
C GLU A 270 -4.91 12.08 -3.45
N LEU A 271 -4.63 11.25 -4.45
CA LEU A 271 -5.65 10.73 -5.36
C LEU A 271 -6.76 9.99 -4.61
N TYR A 272 -6.40 9.11 -3.66
CA TYR A 272 -7.39 8.36 -2.88
C TYR A 272 -8.17 9.27 -1.93
N SER A 273 -7.49 10.10 -1.15
CA SER A 273 -8.15 10.94 -0.14
C SER A 273 -9.09 11.98 -0.75
N THR A 274 -8.75 12.52 -1.92
CA THR A 274 -9.59 13.51 -2.61
C THR A 274 -10.76 12.88 -3.36
N SER A 275 -10.62 11.64 -3.86
CA SER A 275 -11.68 10.97 -4.63
C SER A 275 -12.67 10.18 -3.77
N GLU A 276 -12.35 9.85 -2.52
CA GLU A 276 -13.16 8.96 -1.68
C GLU A 276 -14.61 9.45 -1.51
N GLY A 277 -14.79 10.75 -1.25
CA GLY A 277 -16.11 11.36 -1.10
C GLY A 277 -16.96 11.22 -2.36
N GLU A 278 -16.41 11.54 -3.53
CA GLU A 278 -17.09 11.42 -4.81
C GLU A 278 -17.44 9.95 -5.14
N ILE A 279 -16.54 9.03 -4.84
CA ILE A 279 -16.79 7.59 -5.02
C ILE A 279 -17.95 7.12 -4.15
N ILE A 280 -18.01 7.54 -2.87
CA ILE A 280 -19.13 7.19 -1.98
C ILE A 280 -20.45 7.78 -2.49
N GLU A 281 -20.45 9.02 -3.01
CA GLU A 281 -21.64 9.62 -3.62
C GLU A 281 -22.11 8.85 -4.86
N ARG A 282 -21.20 8.42 -5.72
CA ARG A 282 -21.52 7.58 -6.88
C ARG A 282 -22.10 6.23 -6.47
N LEU A 283 -21.47 5.55 -5.51
CA LEU A 283 -21.99 4.30 -4.95
C LEU A 283 -23.41 4.46 -4.43
N GLY A 284 -23.71 5.60 -3.79
CA GLY A 284 -25.04 5.93 -3.26
C GLY A 284 -26.16 6.09 -4.31
N GLN A 285 -25.83 6.09 -5.59
CA GLN A 285 -26.81 6.09 -6.68
C GLN A 285 -27.40 4.67 -6.92
N ASP A 286 -26.63 3.64 -6.59
CA ASP A 286 -26.97 2.24 -6.85
C ASP A 286 -27.30 1.45 -5.56
N VAL A 287 -26.70 1.84 -4.41
CA VAL A 287 -26.83 1.14 -3.13
C VAL A 287 -27.12 2.12 -1.99
N GLU A 288 -27.78 1.65 -0.93
CA GLU A 288 -27.99 2.46 0.27
C GLU A 288 -26.67 2.64 1.04
N ILE A 289 -26.25 3.89 1.24
CA ILE A 289 -25.09 4.23 2.08
C ILE A 289 -25.55 4.42 3.52
N ILE A 290 -25.00 3.61 4.43
CA ILE A 290 -25.23 3.66 5.87
C ILE A 290 -24.03 4.30 6.54
N ARG A 291 -24.27 5.29 7.41
CA ARG A 291 -23.25 5.88 8.28
C ARG A 291 -23.64 5.57 9.72
N PRO A 292 -22.90 4.67 10.40
CA PRO A 292 -23.19 4.33 11.79
C PRO A 292 -23.00 5.56 12.68
N THR A 293 -23.82 5.66 13.73
CA THR A 293 -23.67 6.71 14.73
C THR A 293 -22.33 6.54 15.48
N PRO A 294 -21.81 7.62 16.09
CA PRO A 294 -20.60 7.51 16.92
C PRO A 294 -20.70 6.41 17.98
N ALA A 295 -21.84 6.28 18.65
CA ALA A 295 -22.07 5.25 19.66
C ALA A 295 -21.97 3.81 19.09
N VAL A 296 -22.46 3.58 17.88
CA VAL A 296 -22.34 2.27 17.21
C VAL A 296 -20.86 2.02 16.80
N ARG A 297 -20.18 3.02 16.26
CA ARG A 297 -18.74 2.89 15.96
C ARG A 297 -17.90 2.61 17.21
N ASP A 298 -18.22 3.27 18.33
CA ASP A 298 -17.51 3.02 19.59
C ASP A 298 -17.75 1.59 20.10
N LEU A 299 -18.98 1.07 19.95
CA LEU A 299 -19.29 -0.32 20.28
C LEU A 299 -18.53 -1.31 19.36
N MET A 300 -18.45 -1.03 18.05
CA MET A 300 -17.64 -1.83 17.11
C MET A 300 -16.15 -1.82 17.51
N ARG A 301 -15.62 -0.66 17.89
CA ARG A 301 -14.25 -0.51 18.39
C ARG A 301 -14.01 -1.36 19.65
N GLU A 302 -14.93 -1.28 20.63
CA GLU A 302 -14.84 -2.09 21.87
C GLU A 302 -14.85 -3.59 21.58
N ARG A 303 -15.75 -4.05 20.70
CA ARG A 303 -15.85 -5.46 20.31
C ARG A 303 -14.59 -5.99 19.65
N THR A 304 -13.84 -5.13 18.94
CA THR A 304 -12.64 -5.52 18.20
C THR A 304 -11.33 -5.38 19.00
N LYS A 305 -11.35 -4.84 20.22
CA LYS A 305 -10.18 -4.76 21.11
C LYS A 305 -9.44 -6.09 21.30
N PRO A 306 -10.11 -7.25 21.48
CA PRO A 306 -9.40 -8.52 21.62
C PRO A 306 -8.52 -8.91 20.44
N VAL A 307 -8.71 -8.29 19.25
CA VAL A 307 -7.84 -8.51 18.09
C VAL A 307 -6.41 -8.03 18.37
N TYR A 308 -6.27 -6.92 19.09
CA TYR A 308 -4.97 -6.37 19.49
C TYR A 308 -4.22 -7.35 20.41
N ASP A 309 -4.90 -7.86 21.43
CA ASP A 309 -4.32 -8.79 22.42
C ASP A 309 -3.90 -10.09 21.76
N PHE A 310 -4.71 -10.60 20.82
CA PHE A 310 -4.41 -11.85 20.11
C PHE A 310 -3.03 -11.82 19.43
N PHE A 311 -2.69 -10.74 18.73
CA PHE A 311 -1.41 -10.65 18.03
C PHE A 311 -0.23 -10.39 18.98
N VAL A 312 -0.45 -9.67 20.08
CA VAL A 312 0.55 -9.49 21.13
C VAL A 312 0.84 -10.82 21.83
N ASP A 313 -0.19 -11.57 22.20
CA ASP A 313 -0.06 -12.86 22.89
C ASP A 313 0.61 -13.91 21.98
N ARG A 314 0.37 -13.83 20.66
CA ARG A 314 1.05 -14.69 19.67
C ARG A 314 2.51 -14.29 19.47
N GLY A 315 2.91 -13.10 19.86
CA GLY A 315 4.29 -12.60 19.73
C GLY A 315 4.64 -12.03 18.36
N ASP A 316 3.65 -11.65 17.54
CA ASP A 316 3.87 -11.02 16.23
C ASP A 316 4.49 -9.62 16.39
N TYR A 317 4.05 -8.90 17.42
CA TYR A 317 4.55 -7.59 17.82
C TYR A 317 4.19 -7.30 19.29
N THR A 318 4.82 -6.31 19.89
CA THR A 318 4.62 -5.95 21.29
C THR A 318 3.54 -4.88 21.44
N ARG A 319 3.06 -4.68 22.68
CA ARG A 319 2.20 -3.54 23.02
C ARG A 319 2.90 -2.22 22.72
N ASP A 320 4.20 -2.12 23.01
CA ASP A 320 4.99 -0.93 22.73
C ASP A 320 5.08 -0.62 21.22
N ASP A 321 5.10 -1.65 20.34
CA ASP A 321 5.04 -1.45 18.89
C ASP A 321 3.71 -0.80 18.47
N ILE A 322 2.59 -1.24 19.07
CA ILE A 322 1.25 -0.67 18.81
C ILE A 322 1.17 0.77 19.33
N ASP A 323 1.59 1.01 20.57
CA ASP A 323 1.55 2.35 21.18
C ASP A 323 2.42 3.33 20.38
N ALA A 324 3.59 2.89 19.91
CA ALA A 324 4.45 3.67 19.04
C ALA A 324 3.80 4.00 17.69
N ALA A 325 2.98 3.08 17.12
CA ALA A 325 2.21 3.34 15.91
C ALA A 325 1.12 4.39 16.15
N ILE A 326 0.38 4.27 17.26
CA ILE A 326 -0.67 5.23 17.65
C ILE A 326 -0.05 6.62 17.86
N MET A 327 1.06 6.71 18.60
CA MET A 327 1.77 7.98 18.81
C MET A 327 2.25 8.58 17.47
N ALA A 328 2.77 7.75 16.56
CA ALA A 328 3.21 8.19 15.25
C ALA A 328 2.05 8.70 14.39
N ALA A 329 0.87 8.09 14.47
CA ALA A 329 -0.34 8.54 13.78
C ALA A 329 -0.84 9.89 14.31
N GLN A 330 -0.72 10.12 15.62
CA GLN A 330 -1.19 11.34 16.29
C GLN A 330 -0.21 12.53 16.15
N ALA A 331 1.05 12.28 15.80
CA ALA A 331 2.10 13.31 15.77
C ALA A 331 1.83 14.45 14.77
N CYS A 332 1.02 14.22 13.72
CA CYS A 332 0.64 15.24 12.74
C CYS A 332 -0.75 15.88 13.02
N GLY A 333 -1.51 15.35 13.96
CA GLY A 333 -2.87 15.82 14.29
C GLY A 333 -2.95 16.92 15.36
N GLY A 334 -1.86 17.57 15.68
CA GLY A 334 -1.75 18.62 16.67
C GLY A 334 -1.77 20.03 16.06
N ASN A 335 -2.87 20.41 15.38
CA ASN A 335 -3.22 21.80 15.14
C ASN A 335 -4.73 21.98 15.23
#